data_701b4db72ab94b12c743b34496988e31
#
_entry.id   701b4db72ab94b12c743b34496988e31
#
_cell.length_a   1.000
_cell.length_b   1.000
_cell.length_c   1.000
_cell.angle_alpha   90.00
_cell.angle_beta   90.00
_cell.angle_gamma   90.00
#
_symmetry.space_group_name_H-M   'P 1'
#
loop_
_entity.id
_entity.type
_entity.pdbx_description
1 polymer ?
#
loop_
_entity_poly.entity_id
_entity_poly.type
_entity_poly.pdbx_seq_one_letter_code
_entity_poly.pdbx_strand_id
1 'polypeptide(L)'
;MIIIKDLVILKILAVGDVVGDSGSNFLRQHLSNLKKERNIDFIIANGENSDHGNGITRRSTSFLFESGVDVITTGNHAFRRYEALKLFDEEKYLIRPANYPNGTTPGNGMCIMDNGKHKICVINVMGLTYLDSLGCPFRTMDKLLRSVTETNIIIVDFHAVAAAEKRCLGFYLDGRVSAVFGTH
;
A
#
# COMPACT_ATOMS: atom_id res chain seq x y z
N MET A 1 5.35 21.13 -34.74
CA MET A 1 6.23 21.39 -33.57
C MET A 1 5.56 20.77 -32.34
N ILE A 2 6.04 19.60 -31.90
CA ILE A 2 5.52 18.94 -30.71
C ILE A 2 6.20 19.63 -29.52
N ILE A 3 5.46 20.43 -28.76
CA ILE A 3 5.94 20.97 -27.49
C ILE A 3 5.79 19.84 -26.47
N ILE A 4 6.87 19.16 -26.15
CA ILE A 4 6.91 18.29 -24.97
C ILE A 4 6.87 19.24 -23.76
N LYS A 5 5.71 19.38 -23.15
CA LYS A 5 5.61 19.99 -21.82
C LYS A 5 6.51 19.22 -20.88
N ASP A 6 7.21 19.93 -20.01
CA ASP A 6 8.15 19.38 -19.04
C ASP A 6 7.64 18.06 -18.46
N LEU A 7 8.37 16.98 -18.68
CA LEU A 7 8.04 15.66 -18.16
C LEU A 7 8.22 15.71 -16.64
N VAL A 8 7.14 15.78 -15.91
CA VAL A 8 7.19 15.69 -14.44
C VAL A 8 7.41 14.24 -14.07
N ILE A 9 8.60 13.94 -13.56
CA ILE A 9 8.96 12.61 -13.08
C ILE A 9 8.58 12.53 -11.61
N LEU A 10 7.60 11.68 -11.28
CA LEU A 10 7.24 11.33 -9.90
C LEU A 10 8.01 10.06 -9.51
N LYS A 11 8.81 10.15 -8.45
CA LYS A 11 9.58 9.02 -7.91
C LYS A 11 8.91 8.45 -6.67
N ILE A 12 8.44 7.23 -6.80
CA ILE A 12 7.78 6.50 -5.72
C ILE A 12 8.68 5.36 -5.26
N LEU A 13 8.89 5.24 -3.95
CA LEU A 13 9.53 4.10 -3.33
C LEU A 13 8.45 3.17 -2.77
N ALA A 14 8.42 1.95 -3.27
CA ALA A 14 7.63 0.87 -2.69
C ALA A 14 8.55 -0.04 -1.88
N VAL A 15 8.22 -0.21 -0.60
CA VAL A 15 8.92 -1.09 0.34
C VAL A 15 8.03 -2.30 0.61
N GLY A 16 8.56 -3.50 0.41
CA GLY A 16 7.89 -4.75 0.76
C GLY A 16 7.73 -4.91 2.27
N ASP A 17 7.45 -6.13 2.72
CA ASP A 17 7.14 -6.42 4.12
C ASP A 17 8.22 -5.90 5.07
N VAL A 18 7.84 -4.96 5.91
CA VAL A 18 8.67 -4.48 7.03
C VAL A 18 8.47 -5.42 8.20
N VAL A 19 9.52 -6.19 8.53
CA VAL A 19 9.42 -7.27 9.52
C VAL A 19 10.07 -6.86 10.84
N GLY A 20 9.25 -6.74 11.88
CA GLY A 20 9.65 -6.51 13.26
C GLY A 20 10.47 -5.24 13.49
N ASP A 21 11.11 -5.19 14.66
CA ASP A 21 11.91 -4.04 15.06
C ASP A 21 13.15 -3.86 14.16
N SER A 22 13.73 -4.94 13.64
CA SER A 22 14.91 -4.86 12.77
C SER A 22 14.60 -4.16 11.45
N GLY A 23 13.50 -4.53 10.77
CA GLY A 23 13.07 -3.90 9.53
C GLY A 23 12.66 -2.44 9.75
N SER A 24 11.88 -2.19 10.81
CA SER A 24 11.45 -0.84 11.18
C SER A 24 12.63 0.09 11.50
N ASN A 25 13.60 -0.37 12.29
CA ASN A 25 14.79 0.40 12.63
C ASN A 25 15.68 0.65 11.41
N PHE A 26 15.80 -0.32 10.51
CA PHE A 26 16.55 -0.12 9.26
C PHE A 26 15.94 1.00 8.41
N LEU A 27 14.62 1.01 8.26
CA LEU A 27 13.92 2.11 7.57
C LEU A 27 14.18 3.45 8.24
N ARG A 28 14.04 3.55 9.57
CA ARG A 28 14.26 4.79 10.31
C ARG A 28 15.67 5.35 10.12
N GLN A 29 16.67 4.49 10.05
CA GLN A 29 18.06 4.89 9.88
C GLN A 29 18.37 5.35 8.45
N HIS A 30 17.74 4.77 7.44
CA HIS A 30 18.17 4.94 6.04
C HIS A 30 17.18 5.73 5.17
N LEU A 31 15.89 5.73 5.51
CA LEU A 31 14.84 6.22 4.61
C LEU A 31 14.99 7.72 4.29
N SER A 32 15.32 8.54 5.30
CA SER A 32 15.50 10.00 5.10
C SER A 32 16.65 10.32 4.15
N ASN A 33 17.78 9.61 4.27
CA ASN A 33 18.92 9.79 3.39
C ASN A 33 18.61 9.31 1.97
N LEU A 34 18.01 8.13 1.85
CA LEU A 34 17.59 7.57 0.57
C LEU A 34 16.60 8.48 -0.16
N LYS A 35 15.62 9.05 0.58
CA LYS A 35 14.64 10.01 0.04
C LYS A 35 15.33 11.21 -0.59
N LYS A 36 16.33 11.78 0.08
CA LYS A 36 17.13 12.92 -0.41
C LYS A 36 18.00 12.55 -1.60
N GLU A 37 18.81 11.48 -1.48
CA GLU A 37 19.76 11.06 -2.51
C GLU A 37 19.09 10.69 -3.83
N ARG A 38 17.94 10.05 -3.76
CA ARG A 38 17.19 9.59 -4.93
C ARG A 38 16.10 10.55 -5.39
N ASN A 39 15.89 11.67 -4.66
CA ASN A 39 14.77 12.60 -4.87
C ASN A 39 13.43 11.86 -4.92
N ILE A 40 13.14 11.06 -3.87
CA ILE A 40 11.89 10.31 -3.77
C ILE A 40 10.79 11.25 -3.29
N ASP A 41 9.68 11.28 -4.03
CA ASP A 41 8.53 12.14 -3.75
C ASP A 41 7.53 11.48 -2.81
N PHE A 42 7.40 10.14 -2.85
CA PHE A 42 6.37 9.39 -2.14
C PHE A 42 6.85 7.99 -1.73
N ILE A 43 6.47 7.54 -0.54
CA ILE A 43 6.93 6.28 0.04
C ILE A 43 5.74 5.46 0.50
N ILE A 44 5.61 4.25 -0.03
CA ILE A 44 4.64 3.24 0.38
C ILE A 44 5.40 2.10 1.03
N ALA A 45 4.95 1.60 2.19
CA ALA A 45 5.55 0.43 2.82
C ALA A 45 4.48 -0.56 3.28
N ASN A 46 4.70 -1.85 3.06
CA ASN A 46 3.89 -2.87 3.70
C ASN A 46 4.35 -3.06 5.15
N GLY A 47 3.44 -2.75 6.08
CA GLY A 47 3.72 -2.76 7.52
C GLY A 47 3.05 -3.90 8.27
N GLU A 48 2.42 -4.88 7.59
CA GLU A 48 1.63 -5.92 8.26
C GLU A 48 2.40 -6.76 9.28
N ASN A 49 3.72 -6.85 9.13
CA ASN A 49 4.62 -7.62 9.99
C ASN A 49 5.49 -6.73 10.89
N SER A 50 5.21 -5.44 10.99
CA SER A 50 6.04 -4.48 11.71
C SER A 50 6.05 -4.66 13.23
N ASP A 51 5.01 -5.26 13.83
CA ASP A 51 4.99 -5.58 15.25
C ASP A 51 5.47 -7.00 15.49
N HIS A 52 6.71 -7.16 15.97
CA HIS A 52 7.33 -8.45 16.30
C HIS A 52 7.22 -9.51 15.19
N GLY A 53 7.15 -9.08 13.93
CA GLY A 53 7.07 -9.98 12.76
C GLY A 53 5.67 -10.56 12.50
N ASN A 54 4.61 -10.11 13.20
CA ASN A 54 3.26 -10.63 13.02
C ASN A 54 2.18 -9.63 13.46
N GLY A 55 1.65 -8.89 12.51
CA GLY A 55 0.63 -7.87 12.75
C GLY A 55 1.20 -6.46 12.82
N ILE A 56 0.31 -5.51 13.00
CA ILE A 56 0.58 -4.08 13.12
C ILE A 56 -0.10 -3.52 14.37
N THR A 57 0.57 -2.61 15.06
CA THR A 57 0.11 -1.96 16.29
C THR A 57 0.17 -0.44 16.11
N ARG A 58 -0.46 0.31 17.01
CA ARG A 58 -0.34 1.77 17.05
C ARG A 58 1.12 2.20 17.13
N ARG A 59 1.91 1.55 17.99
CA ARG A 59 3.32 1.82 18.16
C ARG A 59 4.08 1.65 16.84
N SER A 60 3.93 0.50 16.17
CA SER A 60 4.65 0.23 14.92
C SER A 60 4.16 1.12 13.77
N THR A 61 2.85 1.44 13.71
CA THR A 61 2.29 2.37 12.74
C THR A 61 2.88 3.77 12.89
N SER A 62 2.85 4.33 14.11
CA SER A 62 3.44 5.65 14.38
C SER A 62 4.92 5.66 14.05
N PHE A 63 5.64 4.60 14.41
CA PHE A 63 7.07 4.49 14.12
C PHE A 63 7.38 4.52 12.61
N LEU A 64 6.58 3.84 11.79
CA LEU A 64 6.75 3.85 10.32
C LEU A 64 6.43 5.22 9.73
N PHE A 65 5.34 5.87 10.14
CA PHE A 65 5.03 7.24 9.69
C PHE A 65 6.11 8.25 10.09
N GLU A 66 6.56 8.21 11.35
CA GLU A 66 7.68 9.06 11.83
C GLU A 66 9.01 8.79 11.10
N SER A 67 9.18 7.59 10.55
CA SER A 67 10.34 7.23 9.73
C SER A 67 10.27 7.79 8.31
N GLY A 68 9.10 8.36 7.92
CA GLY A 68 8.90 9.02 6.64
C GLY A 68 8.13 8.20 5.61
N VAL A 69 7.44 7.14 6.03
CA VAL A 69 6.47 6.40 5.20
C VAL A 69 5.22 7.26 5.04
N ASP A 70 4.74 7.43 3.81
CA ASP A 70 3.56 8.24 3.51
C ASP A 70 2.25 7.42 3.57
N VAL A 71 2.27 6.17 3.09
CA VAL A 71 1.15 5.23 3.17
C VAL A 71 1.64 3.85 3.60
N ILE A 72 0.93 3.25 4.55
CA ILE A 72 1.17 1.88 5.02
C ILE A 72 0.10 0.98 4.45
N THR A 73 0.52 -0.04 3.70
CA THR A 73 -0.31 -1.17 3.25
C THR A 73 -0.15 -2.36 4.18
N THR A 74 -1.06 -3.31 4.09
CA THR A 74 -1.04 -4.54 4.89
C THR A 74 -1.41 -5.76 4.04
N GLY A 75 -1.70 -6.89 4.66
CA GLY A 75 -2.06 -8.14 4.00
C GLY A 75 -2.85 -9.08 4.92
N ASN A 76 -2.51 -10.36 4.91
CA ASN A 76 -3.21 -11.38 5.71
C ASN A 76 -2.98 -11.25 7.23
N HIS A 77 -2.00 -10.48 7.67
CA HIS A 77 -1.79 -10.19 9.08
C HIS A 77 -2.40 -8.85 9.54
N ALA A 78 -3.17 -8.17 8.69
CA ALA A 78 -3.78 -6.87 9.00
C ALA A 78 -4.48 -6.82 10.37
N PHE A 79 -5.21 -7.89 10.71
CA PHE A 79 -6.01 -7.98 11.94
C PHE A 79 -5.46 -8.95 12.98
N ARG A 80 -4.18 -9.28 12.95
CA ARG A 80 -3.53 -10.17 13.93
C ARG A 80 -3.45 -9.57 15.34
N ARG A 81 -3.46 -8.25 15.44
CA ARG A 81 -3.48 -7.53 16.72
C ARG A 81 -4.86 -6.94 16.96
N TYR A 82 -5.40 -7.13 18.17
CA TYR A 82 -6.75 -6.65 18.49
C TYR A 82 -6.91 -5.13 18.32
N GLU A 83 -5.89 -4.36 18.68
CA GLU A 83 -5.92 -2.90 18.53
C GLU A 83 -5.96 -2.44 17.07
N ALA A 84 -5.54 -3.29 16.10
CA ALA A 84 -5.60 -2.98 14.68
C ALA A 84 -7.04 -2.72 14.21
N LEU A 85 -8.04 -3.38 14.81
CA LEU A 85 -9.45 -3.16 14.50
C LEU A 85 -9.84 -1.68 14.61
N LYS A 86 -9.40 -1.01 15.66
CA LYS A 86 -9.68 0.42 15.89
C LYS A 86 -8.73 1.31 15.11
N LEU A 87 -7.48 0.89 15.00
CA LEU A 87 -6.42 1.63 14.35
C LEU A 87 -6.70 1.90 12.87
N PHE A 88 -7.25 0.93 12.14
CA PHE A 88 -7.63 1.10 10.74
C PHE A 88 -8.73 2.14 10.51
N ASP A 89 -9.60 2.38 11.48
CA ASP A 89 -10.62 3.44 11.40
C ASP A 89 -10.05 4.83 11.76
N GLU A 90 -9.02 4.86 12.59
CA GLU A 90 -8.40 6.10 13.08
C GLU A 90 -7.32 6.64 12.13
N GLU A 91 -6.60 5.76 11.43
CA GLU A 91 -5.43 6.11 10.62
C GLU A 91 -5.75 6.08 9.11
N LYS A 92 -6.00 7.25 8.55
CA LYS A 92 -6.42 7.42 7.15
C LYS A 92 -5.46 6.80 6.13
N TYR A 93 -4.15 6.81 6.41
CA TYR A 93 -3.10 6.35 5.50
C TYR A 93 -2.53 4.99 5.88
N LEU A 94 -3.18 4.30 6.79
CA LEU A 94 -3.03 2.86 7.03
C LEU A 94 -4.19 2.13 6.35
N ILE A 95 -3.89 1.35 5.32
CA ILE A 95 -4.92 0.65 4.55
C ILE A 95 -4.77 -0.87 4.61
N ARG A 96 -5.91 -1.53 4.67
CA ARG A 96 -6.03 -2.99 4.63
C ARG A 96 -6.34 -3.48 3.21
N PRO A 97 -6.24 -4.79 2.92
CA PRO A 97 -6.73 -5.30 1.64
C PRO A 97 -8.20 -4.95 1.38
N ALA A 98 -8.48 -4.39 0.20
CA ALA A 98 -9.80 -3.89 -0.16
C ALA A 98 -10.83 -4.99 -0.39
N ASN A 99 -10.39 -6.23 -0.63
CA ASN A 99 -11.25 -7.36 -0.84
C ASN A 99 -11.74 -8.08 0.42
N TYR A 100 -11.46 -7.54 1.62
CA TYR A 100 -12.21 -7.87 2.83
C TYR A 100 -13.69 -7.48 2.69
N PRO A 101 -14.62 -8.15 3.41
CA PRO A 101 -16.05 -7.84 3.34
C PRO A 101 -16.33 -6.36 3.66
N ASN A 102 -17.02 -5.68 2.76
CA ASN A 102 -17.40 -4.28 2.95
C ASN A 102 -18.48 -4.13 4.03
N GLY A 103 -18.41 -3.04 4.80
CA GLY A 103 -19.41 -2.65 5.80
C GLY A 103 -19.29 -3.36 7.15
N THR A 104 -18.48 -4.42 7.24
CA THR A 104 -18.22 -5.14 8.49
C THR A 104 -16.76 -5.14 8.92
N THR A 105 -15.86 -4.84 7.99
CA THR A 105 -14.42 -4.80 8.26
C THR A 105 -13.95 -3.36 8.48
N PRO A 106 -13.29 -3.04 9.61
CA PRO A 106 -12.77 -1.71 9.89
C PRO A 106 -11.78 -1.21 8.83
N GLY A 107 -11.71 0.10 8.66
CA GLY A 107 -10.76 0.77 7.79
C GLY A 107 -11.07 0.68 6.29
N ASN A 108 -10.17 1.22 5.51
CA ASN A 108 -10.30 1.34 4.07
C ASN A 108 -9.27 0.48 3.33
N GLY A 109 -9.60 0.07 2.11
CA GLY A 109 -8.69 -0.67 1.22
C GLY A 109 -7.98 0.22 0.21
N MET A 110 -8.28 1.52 0.20
CA MET A 110 -7.60 2.52 -0.60
C MET A 110 -7.58 3.87 0.11
N CYS A 111 -6.61 4.69 -0.23
CA CYS A 111 -6.56 6.09 0.19
C CYS A 111 -6.06 6.97 -0.96
N ILE A 112 -6.41 8.25 -0.92
CA ILE A 112 -5.82 9.27 -1.79
C ILE A 112 -5.05 10.22 -0.88
N MET A 113 -3.74 10.33 -1.16
CA MET A 113 -2.87 11.29 -0.48
C MET A 113 -2.52 12.41 -1.44
N ASP A 114 -2.65 13.64 -0.95
CA ASP A 114 -2.21 14.85 -1.63
C ASP A 114 -0.95 15.36 -0.93
N ASN A 115 0.17 15.39 -1.64
CA ASN A 115 1.44 15.90 -1.12
C ASN A 115 1.69 17.37 -1.52
N GLY A 116 0.67 18.05 -2.01
CA GLY A 116 0.72 19.45 -2.48
C GLY A 116 1.19 19.62 -3.93
N LYS A 117 1.77 18.57 -4.51
CA LYS A 117 2.19 18.54 -5.93
C LYS A 117 1.39 17.52 -6.74
N HIS A 118 1.11 16.38 -6.14
CA HIS A 118 0.43 15.25 -6.77
C HIS A 118 -0.58 14.63 -5.82
N LYS A 119 -1.72 14.23 -6.37
CA LYS A 119 -2.66 13.31 -5.72
C LYS A 119 -2.32 11.90 -6.17
N ILE A 120 -2.08 11.02 -5.21
CA ILE A 120 -1.70 9.63 -5.45
C ILE A 120 -2.73 8.73 -4.78
N CYS A 121 -3.38 7.88 -5.55
CA CYS A 121 -4.25 6.83 -5.04
C CYS A 121 -3.42 5.57 -4.76
N VAL A 122 -3.45 5.08 -3.54
CA VAL A 122 -2.87 3.79 -3.17
C VAL A 122 -3.99 2.81 -2.88
N ILE A 123 -3.96 1.66 -3.52
CA ILE A 123 -4.92 0.57 -3.34
C ILE A 123 -4.16 -0.65 -2.85
N ASN A 124 -4.67 -1.28 -1.79
CA ASN A 124 -4.16 -2.55 -1.31
C ASN A 124 -5.18 -3.65 -1.60
N VAL A 125 -4.77 -4.74 -2.20
CA VAL A 125 -5.60 -5.94 -2.42
C VAL A 125 -4.83 -7.19 -2.06
N MET A 126 -5.53 -8.27 -1.72
CA MET A 126 -4.94 -9.54 -1.32
C MET A 126 -5.34 -10.66 -2.28
N GLY A 127 -4.41 -11.55 -2.60
CA GLY A 127 -4.62 -12.78 -3.33
C GLY A 127 -5.45 -13.79 -2.51
N LEU A 128 -5.86 -14.85 -3.18
CA LEU A 128 -6.68 -15.91 -2.57
C LEU A 128 -5.94 -17.24 -2.50
N THR A 129 -4.94 -17.42 -3.36
CA THR A 129 -4.19 -18.68 -3.44
C THR A 129 -3.31 -18.84 -2.20
N TYR A 130 -3.58 -19.88 -1.42
CA TYR A 130 -2.93 -20.18 -0.13
C TYR A 130 -3.17 -19.15 0.98
N LEU A 131 -4.15 -18.27 0.82
CA LEU A 131 -4.57 -17.27 1.79
C LEU A 131 -6.06 -17.40 2.12
N ASP A 132 -6.57 -16.53 2.97
CA ASP A 132 -7.98 -16.52 3.38
C ASP A 132 -8.92 -16.28 2.20
N SER A 133 -10.09 -16.92 2.24
CA SER A 133 -11.14 -16.77 1.23
C SER A 133 -11.84 -15.43 1.36
N LEU A 134 -11.34 -14.42 0.67
CA LEU A 134 -11.90 -13.08 0.58
C LEU A 134 -12.65 -12.86 -0.75
N GLY A 135 -13.08 -11.63 -0.99
CA GLY A 135 -13.62 -11.24 -2.29
C GLY A 135 -12.57 -11.35 -3.41
N CYS A 136 -13.03 -11.59 -4.63
CA CYS A 136 -12.15 -11.70 -5.80
C CYS A 136 -11.38 -10.38 -6.02
N PRO A 137 -10.02 -10.39 -6.01
CA PRO A 137 -9.22 -9.18 -6.16
C PRO A 137 -9.45 -8.48 -7.51
N PHE A 138 -9.66 -9.22 -8.59
CA PHE A 138 -9.95 -8.65 -9.92
C PHE A 138 -11.25 -7.85 -9.93
N ARG A 139 -12.34 -8.41 -9.41
CA ARG A 139 -13.63 -7.71 -9.30
C ARG A 139 -13.57 -6.53 -8.35
N THR A 140 -12.79 -6.66 -7.27
CA THR A 140 -12.56 -5.57 -6.32
C THR A 140 -11.85 -4.41 -7.00
N MET A 141 -10.79 -4.68 -7.77
CA MET A 141 -10.11 -3.66 -8.56
C MET A 141 -11.03 -2.98 -9.58
N ASP A 142 -11.85 -3.74 -10.31
CA ASP A 142 -12.82 -3.15 -11.24
C ASP A 142 -13.77 -2.17 -10.58
N LYS A 143 -14.24 -2.51 -9.37
CA LYS A 143 -15.13 -1.64 -8.60
C LYS A 143 -14.43 -0.38 -8.13
N LEU A 144 -13.22 -0.52 -7.58
CA LEU A 144 -12.45 0.61 -7.05
C LEU A 144 -12.01 1.57 -8.14
N LEU A 145 -11.50 1.08 -9.26
CA LEU A 145 -11.05 1.92 -10.36
C LEU A 145 -12.17 2.78 -10.95
N ARG A 146 -13.42 2.32 -10.91
CA ARG A 146 -14.59 3.14 -11.30
C ARG A 146 -14.87 4.29 -10.32
N SER A 147 -14.48 4.14 -9.07
CA SER A 147 -14.71 5.17 -8.03
C SER A 147 -13.58 6.19 -7.92
N VAL A 148 -12.38 5.90 -8.45
CA VAL A 148 -11.26 6.84 -8.45
C VAL A 148 -11.45 7.87 -9.55
N THR A 149 -11.77 9.11 -9.18
CA THR A 149 -11.97 10.23 -10.11
C THR A 149 -11.03 11.40 -9.86
N GLU A 150 -10.31 11.39 -8.74
CA GLU A 150 -9.50 12.54 -8.29
C GLU A 150 -8.08 12.54 -8.85
N THR A 151 -7.60 11.40 -9.35
CA THR A 151 -6.25 11.24 -9.87
C THR A 151 -6.13 10.09 -10.86
N ASN A 152 -5.16 10.20 -11.78
CA ASN A 152 -4.75 9.13 -12.67
C ASN A 152 -3.48 8.41 -12.17
N ILE A 153 -2.90 8.84 -11.04
CA ILE A 153 -1.73 8.21 -10.43
C ILE A 153 -2.24 7.18 -9.43
N ILE A 154 -2.30 5.92 -9.85
CA ILE A 154 -2.84 4.81 -9.07
C ILE A 154 -1.75 3.77 -8.88
N ILE A 155 -1.42 3.49 -7.63
CA ILE A 155 -0.43 2.48 -7.23
C ILE A 155 -1.14 1.35 -6.50
N VAL A 156 -0.86 0.12 -6.87
CA VAL A 156 -1.48 -1.07 -6.28
C VAL A 156 -0.44 -1.91 -5.57
N ASP A 157 -0.65 -2.15 -4.27
CA ASP A 157 0.03 -3.22 -3.53
C ASP A 157 -0.82 -4.48 -3.60
N PHE A 158 -0.30 -5.51 -4.25
CA PHE A 158 -0.94 -6.82 -4.31
C PHE A 158 -0.25 -7.82 -3.40
N HIS A 159 -0.83 -7.98 -2.22
CA HIS A 159 -0.34 -8.90 -1.21
C HIS A 159 -0.78 -10.34 -1.52
N ALA A 160 0.10 -11.20 -2.00
CA ALA A 160 -0.25 -12.54 -2.44
C ALA A 160 0.94 -13.52 -2.32
N VAL A 161 0.65 -14.79 -2.01
CA VAL A 161 1.66 -15.85 -1.96
C VAL A 161 2.09 -16.24 -3.37
N ALA A 162 1.13 -16.60 -4.23
CA ALA A 162 1.40 -17.16 -5.53
C ALA A 162 1.93 -16.13 -6.54
N ALA A 163 3.14 -16.33 -7.03
CA ALA A 163 3.73 -15.48 -8.08
C ALA A 163 2.87 -15.44 -9.36
N ALA A 164 2.20 -16.53 -9.71
CA ALA A 164 1.29 -16.58 -10.84
C ALA A 164 0.11 -15.62 -10.66
N GLU A 165 -0.49 -15.57 -9.46
CA GLU A 165 -1.58 -14.67 -9.13
C GLU A 165 -1.13 -13.19 -9.20
N LYS A 166 0.07 -12.88 -8.66
CA LYS A 166 0.68 -11.54 -8.79
C LYS A 166 0.82 -11.12 -10.26
N ARG A 167 1.34 -12.00 -11.09
CA ARG A 167 1.50 -11.72 -12.54
C ARG A 167 0.15 -11.55 -13.24
N CYS A 168 -0.82 -12.42 -12.95
CA CYS A 168 -2.15 -12.32 -13.55
C CYS A 168 -2.82 -10.98 -13.25
N LEU A 169 -2.76 -10.51 -11.99
CA LEU A 169 -3.32 -9.22 -11.63
C LEU A 169 -2.54 -8.07 -12.30
N GLY A 170 -1.22 -8.16 -12.36
CA GLY A 170 -0.39 -7.16 -13.05
C GLY A 170 -0.80 -7.01 -14.52
N PHE A 171 -0.92 -8.11 -15.27
CA PHE A 171 -1.42 -8.07 -16.65
C PHE A 171 -2.85 -7.57 -16.77
N TYR A 172 -3.72 -7.95 -15.85
CA TYR A 172 -5.11 -7.49 -15.84
C TYR A 172 -5.25 -5.98 -15.64
N LEU A 173 -4.34 -5.38 -14.89
CA LEU A 173 -4.32 -3.95 -14.59
C LEU A 173 -3.44 -3.14 -15.54
N ASP A 174 -2.78 -3.78 -16.50
CA ASP A 174 -1.96 -3.09 -17.50
C ASP A 174 -2.75 -2.02 -18.25
N GLY A 175 -2.18 -0.82 -18.36
CA GLY A 175 -2.85 0.34 -18.95
C GLY A 175 -3.97 0.96 -18.12
N ARG A 176 -4.29 0.42 -16.94
CA ARG A 176 -5.39 0.87 -16.08
C ARG A 176 -4.91 1.54 -14.79
N VAL A 177 -3.69 1.28 -14.38
CA VAL A 177 -3.04 1.85 -13.19
C VAL A 177 -1.61 2.26 -13.54
N SER A 178 -0.99 3.08 -12.69
CA SER A 178 0.38 3.57 -12.91
C SER A 178 1.43 2.52 -12.56
N ALA A 179 1.21 1.73 -11.51
CA ALA A 179 2.10 0.63 -11.13
C ALA A 179 1.38 -0.40 -10.26
N VAL A 180 1.88 -1.64 -10.34
CA VAL A 180 1.53 -2.75 -9.43
C VAL A 180 2.82 -3.30 -8.85
N PHE A 181 2.92 -3.41 -7.54
CA PHE A 181 3.99 -4.15 -6.88
C PHE A 181 3.39 -5.25 -6.01
N GLY A 182 4.18 -6.26 -5.70
CA GLY A 182 3.72 -7.39 -4.91
C GLY A 182 4.46 -7.49 -3.58
N THR A 183 3.71 -7.85 -2.53
CA THR A 183 4.21 -8.11 -1.18
C THR A 183 3.89 -9.55 -0.74
N HIS A 184 4.40 -9.99 0.38
CA HIS A 184 4.36 -11.33 1.00
C HIS A 184 5.55 -12.19 0.65
#